data_ca7ea2296f22a9ded06af39194ac7e88
#
_entry.id   ca7ea2296f22a9ded06af39194ac7e88
#
_cell.length_a   1.000
_cell.length_b   1.000
_cell.length_c   1.000
_cell.angle_alpha   90.00
_cell.angle_beta   90.00
_cell.angle_gamma   90.00
#
_symmetry.space_group_name_H-M   'P 1'
#
loop_
_entity.id
_entity.type
_entity.pdbx_description
1 polymer ?
#
loop_
_entity_poly.entity_id
_entity_poly.type
_entity_poly.pdbx_seq_one_letter_code
_entity_poly.pdbx_strand_id
1 'polypeptide(L)'
;MTTVVPTSEEDPALSVVRFTAEISWAEAGPEVAEPQVTSLCMEAQECMIAGRWLDLASLMLTSADLVFSKASEKDLECIFTVICNLVKKPESLDESLEMAKLLSTKIAQQPHEKPALRLKILFNLYNMLENPYGRFIVYMKALDVAANGKGMEHIVPSFKKMDTLLKEWNLGLKDQRELFLAISNILKEHKSSAKENIKFLTKYLATFSGEDAHTMEEAKEEAAYTIIEFVKAPDMFQCDLLEMPAVAQLEKDAKYALVYQLLKIFLTQRLDQYLGFHTSNSELLKSYGLVHEDCIAKMRLISMVDLASDESGQIPYPLIKDTLQIEDDEVEPWVVKAISAKLIDCKIDQMNQVIKVSRYTERVFGPPQWQALRSKLATWRGNIANVITTIQANKATEEGSRSMQGLMIR
;
A
#
# COMPACT_ATOMS: atom_id res chain seq x y z
N MET A 1 2.02 8.09 26.74
CA MET A 1 2.44 6.80 27.34
C MET A 1 3.21 7.12 28.60
N THR A 2 2.74 6.72 29.74
CA THR A 2 3.45 6.85 31.02
C THR A 2 4.50 5.74 31.08
N THR A 3 5.75 6.10 30.79
CA THR A 3 6.91 5.23 31.09
C THR A 3 7.05 5.16 32.59
N VAL A 4 6.83 4.00 33.17
CA VAL A 4 7.19 3.75 34.58
C VAL A 4 8.71 3.66 34.62
N VAL A 5 9.35 4.73 35.04
CA VAL A 5 10.79 4.74 35.29
C VAL A 5 11.01 4.04 36.62
N PRO A 6 11.85 3.00 36.70
CA PRO A 6 12.19 2.39 37.98
C PRO A 6 12.87 3.44 38.88
N THR A 7 12.39 3.60 40.09
CA THR A 7 12.89 4.56 41.08
C THR A 7 14.06 4.01 41.90
N SER A 8 14.96 3.21 41.30
CA SER A 8 16.17 2.72 41.95
C SER A 8 17.33 3.70 41.65
N GLU A 9 18.25 3.84 42.60
CA GLU A 9 19.50 4.59 42.43
C GLU A 9 20.47 3.90 41.44
N GLU A 10 20.14 2.68 41.01
CA GLU A 10 20.89 1.86 40.06
C GLU A 10 20.56 2.28 38.62
N ASP A 11 21.55 2.19 37.74
CA ASP A 11 21.34 2.41 36.30
C ASP A 11 20.25 1.46 35.76
N PRO A 12 19.29 1.96 34.99
CA PRO A 12 18.19 1.14 34.45
C PRO A 12 18.65 -0.10 33.67
N ALA A 13 19.78 -0.02 32.96
CA ALA A 13 20.33 -1.16 32.21
C ALA A 13 20.83 -2.26 33.18
N LEU A 14 21.53 -1.90 34.26
CA LEU A 14 21.98 -2.85 35.29
C LEU A 14 20.79 -3.48 36.02
N SER A 15 19.77 -2.73 36.34
CA SER A 15 18.53 -3.25 36.95
C SER A 15 17.85 -4.30 36.05
N VAL A 16 17.81 -4.06 34.73
CA VAL A 16 17.28 -5.03 33.76
C VAL A 16 18.15 -6.27 33.69
N VAL A 17 19.48 -6.13 33.61
CA VAL A 17 20.41 -7.29 33.61
C VAL A 17 20.22 -8.14 34.86
N ARG A 18 20.15 -7.51 36.03
CA ARG A 18 19.91 -8.22 37.30
C ARG A 18 18.61 -8.99 37.29
N PHE A 19 17.50 -8.32 36.92
CA PHE A 19 16.18 -8.95 36.87
C PHE A 19 16.10 -10.11 35.87
N THR A 20 16.68 -9.94 34.66
CA THR A 20 16.72 -11.01 33.64
C THR A 20 17.60 -12.18 34.08
N ALA A 21 18.72 -11.92 34.78
CA ALA A 21 19.59 -12.92 35.33
C ALA A 21 18.88 -13.70 36.47
N GLU A 22 18.19 -13.02 37.39
CA GLU A 22 17.40 -13.65 38.45
C GLU A 22 16.30 -14.57 37.90
N ILE A 23 15.58 -14.14 36.83
CA ILE A 23 14.61 -15.01 36.15
C ILE A 23 15.28 -16.23 35.52
N SER A 24 16.45 -16.04 34.92
CA SER A 24 17.18 -17.13 34.24
C SER A 24 17.69 -18.19 35.17
N TRP A 25 18.11 -17.80 36.36
CA TRP A 25 18.64 -18.70 37.39
C TRP A 25 17.69 -19.03 38.54
N ALA A 26 16.41 -18.64 38.40
CA ALA A 26 15.40 -18.81 39.46
C ALA A 26 15.24 -20.28 39.93
N GLU A 27 15.54 -21.26 39.07
CA GLU A 27 15.41 -22.70 39.36
C GLU A 27 16.69 -23.33 39.91
N ALA A 28 17.84 -22.60 39.89
CA ALA A 28 19.19 -23.12 40.21
C ALA A 28 19.53 -22.81 41.67
N GLY A 29 18.86 -22.80 42.61
CA GLY A 29 19.20 -22.54 44.04
C GLY A 29 20.13 -21.33 44.30
N PRO A 30 20.09 -20.67 45.45
CA PRO A 30 20.77 -19.40 45.71
C PRO A 30 22.31 -19.50 45.63
N GLU A 31 22.88 -20.62 45.99
CA GLU A 31 24.35 -20.83 46.00
C GLU A 31 24.96 -20.81 44.58
N VAL A 32 24.16 -21.15 43.55
CA VAL A 32 24.58 -21.15 42.13
C VAL A 32 24.11 -19.86 41.44
N ALA A 33 22.92 -19.37 41.78
CA ALA A 33 22.32 -18.22 41.15
C ALA A 33 23.05 -16.90 41.47
N GLU A 34 23.37 -16.65 42.75
CA GLU A 34 24.02 -15.39 43.16
C GLU A 34 25.37 -15.09 42.50
N PRO A 35 26.31 -16.06 42.39
CA PRO A 35 27.57 -15.83 41.67
C PRO A 35 27.35 -15.54 40.18
N GLN A 36 26.41 -16.21 39.52
CA GLN A 36 26.10 -16.01 38.11
C GLN A 36 25.46 -14.64 37.83
N VAL A 37 24.49 -14.23 38.65
CA VAL A 37 23.87 -12.90 38.60
C VAL A 37 24.93 -11.83 38.80
N THR A 38 25.82 -12.01 39.80
CA THR A 38 26.89 -11.03 40.06
C THR A 38 27.86 -10.94 38.89
N SER A 39 28.27 -12.06 38.31
CA SER A 39 29.17 -12.11 37.15
C SER A 39 28.56 -11.38 35.96
N LEU A 40 27.27 -11.61 35.61
CA LEU A 40 26.59 -10.95 34.53
C LEU A 40 26.43 -9.44 34.76
N CYS A 41 26.17 -9.03 36.02
CA CYS A 41 26.11 -7.61 36.35
C CYS A 41 27.48 -6.93 36.22
N MET A 42 28.59 -7.60 36.59
CA MET A 42 29.94 -7.08 36.41
C MET A 42 30.31 -6.95 34.94
N GLU A 43 30.00 -7.96 34.12
CA GLU A 43 30.22 -7.92 32.66
C GLU A 43 29.42 -6.79 32.00
N ALA A 44 28.16 -6.60 32.39
CA ALA A 44 27.32 -5.50 31.92
C ALA A 44 27.90 -4.14 32.31
N GLN A 45 28.41 -4.00 33.54
CA GLN A 45 29.05 -2.79 34.00
C GLN A 45 30.35 -2.49 33.27
N GLU A 46 31.16 -3.48 32.96
CA GLU A 46 32.34 -3.33 32.11
C GLU A 46 32.00 -2.86 30.70
N CYS A 47 30.96 -3.45 30.07
CA CYS A 47 30.47 -3.01 28.79
C CYS A 47 30.00 -1.54 28.78
N MET A 48 29.33 -1.11 29.84
CA MET A 48 28.87 0.28 30.00
C MET A 48 30.03 1.26 30.15
N ILE A 49 31.03 0.91 30.99
CA ILE A 49 32.22 1.74 31.21
C ILE A 49 33.08 1.84 29.95
N ALA A 50 33.21 0.74 29.21
CA ALA A 50 33.95 0.67 27.95
C ALA A 50 33.19 1.26 26.75
N GLY A 51 31.91 1.63 26.90
CA GLY A 51 31.07 2.12 25.79
C GLY A 51 30.68 1.06 24.76
N ARG A 52 30.79 -0.24 25.10
CA ARG A 52 30.44 -1.37 24.22
C ARG A 52 28.95 -1.68 24.28
N TRP A 53 28.16 -0.80 23.66
CA TRP A 53 26.70 -0.85 23.74
C TRP A 53 26.09 -2.04 23.00
N LEU A 54 26.70 -2.48 21.90
CA LEU A 54 26.27 -3.63 21.12
C LEU A 54 26.44 -4.94 21.91
N ASP A 55 27.57 -5.07 22.61
CA ASP A 55 27.86 -6.23 23.47
C ASP A 55 26.88 -6.29 24.65
N LEU A 56 26.60 -5.14 25.26
CA LEU A 56 25.60 -5.03 26.34
C LEU A 56 24.22 -5.44 25.84
N ALA A 57 23.77 -4.97 24.67
CA ALA A 57 22.50 -5.36 24.09
C ALA A 57 22.46 -6.88 23.80
N SER A 58 23.54 -7.45 23.27
CA SER A 58 23.68 -8.89 23.06
C SER A 58 23.53 -9.68 24.36
N LEU A 59 24.23 -9.24 25.41
CA LEU A 59 24.18 -9.86 26.74
C LEU A 59 22.74 -9.89 27.28
N MET A 60 22.04 -8.73 27.22
CA MET A 60 20.65 -8.61 27.67
C MET A 60 19.66 -9.48 26.88
N LEU A 61 19.96 -9.72 25.59
CA LEU A 61 19.11 -10.54 24.73
C LEU A 61 19.37 -12.05 24.83
N THR A 62 20.44 -12.48 25.50
CA THR A 62 20.77 -13.89 25.65
C THR A 62 19.64 -14.69 26.30
N SER A 63 19.00 -14.13 27.31
CA SER A 63 17.87 -14.74 28.03
C SER A 63 16.48 -14.25 27.55
N ALA A 64 16.41 -13.52 26.43
CA ALA A 64 15.18 -12.89 26.00
C ALA A 64 14.00 -13.87 25.84
N ASP A 65 14.22 -15.06 25.28
CA ASP A 65 13.17 -16.07 25.09
C ASP A 65 12.59 -16.54 26.43
N LEU A 66 13.44 -16.76 27.43
CA LEU A 66 13.04 -17.12 28.77
C LEU A 66 12.27 -15.97 29.45
N VAL A 67 12.74 -14.76 29.29
CA VAL A 67 12.09 -13.55 29.82
C VAL A 67 10.72 -13.35 29.19
N PHE A 68 10.56 -13.55 27.86
CA PHE A 68 9.25 -13.49 27.21
C PHE A 68 8.26 -14.54 27.76
N SER A 69 8.73 -15.72 28.11
CA SER A 69 7.89 -16.80 28.63
C SER A 69 7.49 -16.60 30.12
N LYS A 70 8.40 -16.10 30.97
CA LYS A 70 8.19 -16.02 32.42
C LYS A 70 7.72 -14.66 32.93
N ALA A 71 8.10 -13.56 32.28
CA ALA A 71 7.79 -12.21 32.77
C ALA A 71 6.38 -11.75 32.37
N SER A 72 5.80 -10.88 33.22
CA SER A 72 4.52 -10.24 32.92
C SER A 72 4.62 -9.28 31.72
N GLU A 73 3.49 -8.99 31.07
CA GLU A 73 3.49 -8.06 29.91
C GLU A 73 4.00 -6.66 30.28
N LYS A 74 3.71 -6.19 31.48
CA LYS A 74 4.17 -4.89 31.98
C LYS A 74 5.68 -4.87 32.21
N ASP A 75 6.22 -5.92 32.78
CA ASP A 75 7.66 -6.04 33.00
C ASP A 75 8.39 -6.14 31.66
N LEU A 76 7.85 -6.91 30.71
CA LEU A 76 8.38 -6.99 29.35
C LEU A 76 8.40 -5.62 28.66
N GLU A 77 7.34 -4.84 28.78
CA GLU A 77 7.32 -3.46 28.22
C GLU A 77 8.42 -2.60 28.85
N CYS A 78 8.62 -2.67 30.16
CA CYS A 78 9.67 -1.93 30.86
C CYS A 78 11.07 -2.38 30.42
N ILE A 79 11.33 -3.67 30.46
CA ILE A 79 12.61 -4.29 30.10
C ILE A 79 12.99 -3.90 28.66
N PHE A 80 12.11 -4.16 27.71
CA PHE A 80 12.40 -3.86 26.32
C PHE A 80 12.42 -2.36 26.01
N THR A 81 11.75 -1.52 26.78
CA THR A 81 11.91 -0.06 26.65
C THR A 81 13.32 0.37 27.04
N VAL A 82 13.89 -0.19 28.10
CA VAL A 82 15.28 0.09 28.50
C VAL A 82 16.26 -0.43 27.46
N ILE A 83 16.09 -1.67 27.01
CA ILE A 83 16.94 -2.28 25.97
C ILE A 83 16.89 -1.46 24.66
N CYS A 84 15.70 -1.08 24.20
CA CYS A 84 15.55 -0.26 23.01
C CYS A 84 16.19 1.12 23.14
N ASN A 85 16.24 1.71 24.34
CA ASN A 85 16.92 3.00 24.56
C ASN A 85 18.43 2.92 24.34
N LEU A 86 19.05 1.75 24.45
CA LEU A 86 20.47 1.57 24.17
C LEU A 86 20.86 1.98 22.74
N VAL A 87 19.92 1.89 21.80
CA VAL A 87 20.15 2.29 20.38
C VAL A 87 20.57 3.76 20.23
N LYS A 88 20.22 4.60 21.21
CA LYS A 88 20.59 6.03 21.22
C LYS A 88 21.96 6.33 21.85
N LYS A 89 22.61 5.33 22.43
CA LYS A 89 23.87 5.51 23.15
C LYS A 89 25.12 5.56 22.25
N PRO A 90 25.21 4.72 21.16
CA PRO A 90 26.35 4.78 20.25
C PRO A 90 26.42 6.12 19.53
N GLU A 91 27.65 6.63 19.36
CA GLU A 91 27.92 7.81 18.53
C GLU A 91 27.90 7.47 17.04
N SER A 92 28.16 6.20 16.69
CA SER A 92 28.16 5.70 15.32
C SER A 92 26.76 5.28 14.87
N LEU A 93 26.33 5.83 13.73
CA LEU A 93 25.06 5.43 13.09
C LEU A 93 25.07 3.97 12.64
N ASP A 94 26.24 3.43 12.28
CA ASP A 94 26.38 2.03 11.84
C ASP A 94 26.20 1.06 13.01
N GLU A 95 26.76 1.37 14.18
CA GLU A 95 26.57 0.57 15.39
C GLU A 95 25.12 0.61 15.86
N SER A 96 24.48 1.78 15.82
CA SER A 96 23.05 1.93 16.09
C SER A 96 22.19 1.09 15.13
N LEU A 97 22.58 1.00 13.86
CA LEU A 97 21.91 0.18 12.85
C LEU A 97 22.08 -1.31 13.13
N GLU A 98 23.29 -1.77 13.47
CA GLU A 98 23.54 -3.17 13.81
C GLU A 98 22.78 -3.58 15.07
N MET A 99 22.77 -2.72 16.06
CA MET A 99 21.96 -2.93 17.27
C MET A 99 20.48 -3.04 16.94
N ALA A 100 19.94 -2.16 16.08
CA ALA A 100 18.54 -2.20 15.64
C ALA A 100 18.21 -3.52 14.92
N LYS A 101 19.12 -4.03 14.08
CA LYS A 101 18.98 -5.34 13.40
C LYS A 101 18.95 -6.48 14.42
N LEU A 102 19.88 -6.47 15.38
CA LEU A 102 19.96 -7.48 16.42
C LEU A 102 18.67 -7.52 17.26
N LEU A 103 18.25 -6.36 17.80
CA LEU A 103 17.05 -6.21 18.61
C LEU A 103 15.79 -6.64 17.87
N SER A 104 15.58 -6.09 16.67
CA SER A 104 14.38 -6.38 15.88
C SER A 104 14.29 -7.85 15.48
N THR A 105 15.42 -8.47 15.14
CA THR A 105 15.47 -9.90 14.80
C THR A 105 15.12 -10.76 16.00
N LYS A 106 15.69 -10.47 17.18
CA LYS A 106 15.42 -11.23 18.40
C LYS A 106 13.95 -11.10 18.87
N ILE A 107 13.40 -9.88 18.79
CA ILE A 107 12.00 -9.63 19.14
C ILE A 107 11.05 -10.36 18.17
N ALA A 108 11.43 -10.54 16.91
CA ALA A 108 10.60 -11.19 15.88
C ALA A 108 10.71 -12.73 15.87
N GLN A 109 11.62 -13.36 16.61
CA GLN A 109 11.90 -14.80 16.53
C GLN A 109 10.68 -15.71 16.81
N GLN A 110 9.78 -15.32 17.70
CA GLN A 110 8.61 -16.11 18.07
C GLN A 110 7.31 -15.31 17.87
N PRO A 111 6.88 -15.09 16.64
CA PRO A 111 5.79 -14.17 16.31
C PRO A 111 4.43 -14.58 16.88
N HIS A 112 4.23 -15.88 17.18
CA HIS A 112 2.97 -16.39 17.73
C HIS A 112 2.80 -16.11 19.23
N GLU A 113 3.90 -15.86 19.94
CA GLU A 113 3.88 -15.58 21.37
C GLU A 113 3.76 -14.08 21.62
N LYS A 114 2.68 -13.64 22.24
CA LYS A 114 2.39 -12.22 22.59
C LYS A 114 2.59 -11.25 21.41
N PRO A 115 1.96 -11.46 20.23
CA PRO A 115 2.23 -10.70 19.01
C PRO A 115 1.96 -9.19 19.16
N ALA A 116 0.89 -8.81 19.85
CA ALA A 116 0.56 -7.40 20.10
C ALA A 116 1.64 -6.67 20.90
N LEU A 117 2.20 -7.37 21.91
CA LEU A 117 3.29 -6.82 22.71
C LEU A 117 4.59 -6.70 21.90
N ARG A 118 4.94 -7.72 21.12
CA ARG A 118 6.12 -7.67 20.23
C ARG A 118 6.01 -6.54 19.21
N LEU A 119 4.85 -6.34 18.61
CA LEU A 119 4.60 -5.21 17.71
C LEU A 119 4.75 -3.87 18.44
N LYS A 120 4.21 -3.75 19.65
CA LYS A 120 4.37 -2.53 20.47
C LYS A 120 5.83 -2.21 20.76
N ILE A 121 6.63 -3.23 21.11
CA ILE A 121 8.07 -3.09 21.35
C ILE A 121 8.79 -2.69 20.05
N LEU A 122 8.50 -3.33 18.92
CA LEU A 122 9.09 -2.98 17.62
C LEU A 122 8.74 -1.55 17.20
N PHE A 123 7.51 -1.10 17.38
CA PHE A 123 7.14 0.29 17.09
C PHE A 123 7.81 1.29 18.05
N ASN A 124 8.05 0.89 19.30
CA ASN A 124 8.82 1.69 20.22
C ASN A 124 10.27 1.84 19.75
N LEU A 125 10.91 0.75 19.36
CA LEU A 125 12.25 0.75 18.74
C LEU A 125 12.28 1.62 17.47
N TYR A 126 11.29 1.48 16.57
CA TYR A 126 11.16 2.29 15.37
C TYR A 126 11.16 3.80 15.68
N ASN A 127 10.43 4.22 16.70
CA ASN A 127 10.33 5.64 17.09
C ASN A 127 11.61 6.17 17.74
N MET A 128 12.46 5.30 18.29
CA MET A 128 13.72 5.68 18.92
C MET A 128 14.87 5.83 17.91
N LEU A 129 14.79 5.20 16.75
CA LEU A 129 15.81 5.24 15.72
C LEU A 129 15.80 6.57 14.97
N GLU A 130 16.98 7.14 14.75
CA GLU A 130 17.17 8.31 13.89
C GLU A 130 17.48 7.92 12.46
N ASN A 131 18.19 6.78 12.26
CA ASN A 131 18.55 6.27 10.94
C ASN A 131 17.31 5.80 10.17
N PRO A 132 17.01 6.39 8.98
CA PRO A 132 15.85 6.02 8.16
C PRO A 132 15.86 4.56 7.71
N TYR A 133 17.03 4.04 7.34
CA TYR A 133 17.16 2.64 6.93
C TYR A 133 16.98 1.66 8.09
N GLY A 134 17.42 2.04 9.29
CA GLY A 134 17.14 1.29 10.51
C GLY A 134 15.64 1.20 10.82
N ARG A 135 14.91 2.30 10.64
CA ARG A 135 13.44 2.32 10.73
C ARG A 135 12.78 1.36 9.75
N PHE A 136 13.26 1.32 8.51
CA PHE A 136 12.75 0.38 7.51
C PHE A 136 12.96 -1.08 7.94
N ILE A 137 14.16 -1.45 8.41
CA ILE A 137 14.46 -2.81 8.86
C ILE A 137 13.53 -3.23 10.00
N VAL A 138 13.36 -2.38 11.00
CA VAL A 138 12.45 -2.65 12.13
C VAL A 138 11.01 -2.77 11.65
N TYR A 139 10.59 -1.96 10.68
CA TYR A 139 9.25 -2.04 10.10
C TYR A 139 9.03 -3.36 9.34
N MET A 140 10.02 -3.84 8.59
CA MET A 140 9.97 -5.16 7.93
C MET A 140 9.81 -6.29 8.95
N LYS A 141 10.53 -6.24 10.07
CA LYS A 141 10.35 -7.21 11.17
C LYS A 141 8.99 -7.10 11.84
N ALA A 142 8.43 -5.90 11.94
CA ALA A 142 7.06 -5.73 12.43
C ALA A 142 6.02 -6.31 11.46
N LEU A 143 6.24 -6.23 10.14
CA LEU A 143 5.44 -6.91 9.12
C LEU A 143 5.48 -8.42 9.30
N ASP A 144 6.69 -9.00 9.50
CA ASP A 144 6.86 -10.44 9.73
C ASP A 144 6.09 -10.92 10.98
N VAL A 145 6.19 -10.17 12.08
CA VAL A 145 5.47 -10.49 13.32
C VAL A 145 3.95 -10.35 13.13
N ALA A 146 3.49 -9.33 12.41
CA ALA A 146 2.07 -9.13 12.13
C ALA A 146 1.49 -10.25 11.26
N ALA A 147 2.22 -10.67 10.22
CA ALA A 147 1.81 -11.74 9.32
C ALA A 147 1.69 -13.08 10.06
N ASN A 148 2.73 -13.48 10.76
CA ASN A 148 2.79 -14.79 11.41
C ASN A 148 2.04 -14.83 12.74
N GLY A 149 1.97 -13.71 13.48
CA GLY A 149 1.38 -13.61 14.81
C GLY A 149 -0.11 -13.26 14.86
N LYS A 150 -0.81 -13.13 13.70
CA LYS A 150 -2.20 -12.65 13.61
C LYS A 150 -2.42 -11.24 14.20
N GLY A 151 -1.37 -10.39 14.16
CA GLY A 151 -1.41 -9.02 14.67
C GLY A 151 -1.72 -7.95 13.61
N MET A 152 -2.40 -8.32 12.54
CA MET A 152 -2.63 -7.53 11.33
C MET A 152 -3.36 -6.22 11.58
N GLU A 153 -4.35 -6.22 12.48
CA GLU A 153 -5.14 -5.03 12.83
C GLU A 153 -4.29 -3.86 13.35
N HIS A 154 -3.11 -4.14 13.89
CA HIS A 154 -2.20 -3.12 14.41
C HIS A 154 -1.33 -2.47 13.33
N ILE A 155 -1.07 -3.16 12.22
CA ILE A 155 -0.15 -2.69 11.18
C ILE A 155 -0.86 -2.15 9.93
N VAL A 156 -2.03 -2.70 9.56
CA VAL A 156 -2.82 -2.29 8.38
C VAL A 156 -3.09 -0.77 8.32
N PRO A 157 -3.38 -0.06 9.44
CA PRO A 157 -3.54 1.39 9.40
C PRO A 157 -2.32 2.16 8.88
N SER A 158 -1.11 1.60 9.03
CA SER A 158 0.14 2.23 8.56
C SER A 158 0.27 2.21 7.02
N PHE A 159 -0.39 1.27 6.34
CA PHE A 159 -0.35 1.15 4.88
C PHE A 159 -0.89 2.38 4.15
N LYS A 160 -1.83 3.10 4.77
CA LYS A 160 -2.36 4.37 4.23
C LYS A 160 -1.31 5.48 4.17
N LYS A 161 -0.28 5.41 5.03
CA LYS A 161 0.81 6.39 5.11
C LYS A 161 2.07 5.93 4.36
N MET A 162 2.01 4.81 3.63
CA MET A 162 3.18 4.20 3.02
C MET A 162 3.94 5.14 2.07
N ASP A 163 3.24 5.98 1.31
CA ASP A 163 3.87 6.93 0.40
C ASP A 163 4.72 8.00 1.14
N THR A 164 4.34 8.33 2.37
CA THR A 164 5.13 9.23 3.23
C THR A 164 6.34 8.50 3.80
N LEU A 165 6.14 7.28 4.30
CA LEU A 165 7.20 6.45 4.88
C LEU A 165 8.30 6.11 3.86
N LEU A 166 7.93 5.81 2.61
CA LEU A 166 8.88 5.56 1.53
C LEU A 166 9.78 6.76 1.24
N LYS A 167 9.23 7.98 1.31
CA LYS A 167 10.02 9.21 1.14
C LYS A 167 10.98 9.45 2.30
N GLU A 168 10.55 9.12 3.52
CA GLU A 168 11.38 9.24 4.73
C GLU A 168 12.54 8.23 4.72
N TRP A 169 12.27 6.99 4.31
CA TRP A 169 13.28 5.92 4.33
C TRP A 169 14.27 5.99 3.18
N ASN A 170 13.94 6.65 2.07
CA ASN A 170 14.77 6.78 0.86
C ASN A 170 15.35 5.45 0.37
N LEU A 171 14.48 4.46 0.14
CA LEU A 171 14.85 3.08 -0.14
C LEU A 171 15.34 2.85 -1.56
N GLY A 172 16.26 1.92 -1.75
CA GLY A 172 16.61 1.34 -3.04
C GLY A 172 15.46 0.50 -3.64
N LEU A 173 15.52 0.23 -4.94
CA LEU A 173 14.46 -0.51 -5.65
C LEU A 173 14.27 -1.93 -5.09
N LYS A 174 15.34 -2.62 -4.66
CA LYS A 174 15.26 -3.95 -4.06
C LYS A 174 14.45 -3.96 -2.77
N ASP A 175 14.76 -3.02 -1.87
CA ASP A 175 14.08 -2.91 -0.58
C ASP A 175 12.60 -2.52 -0.76
N GLN A 176 12.31 -1.67 -1.77
CA GLN A 176 10.91 -1.32 -2.13
C GLN A 176 10.15 -2.56 -2.64
N ARG A 177 10.77 -3.41 -3.47
CA ARG A 177 10.17 -4.67 -3.94
C ARG A 177 9.84 -5.59 -2.79
N GLU A 178 10.80 -5.81 -1.90
CA GLU A 178 10.61 -6.66 -0.71
C GLU A 178 9.47 -6.14 0.17
N LEU A 179 9.43 -4.84 0.42
CA LEU A 179 8.36 -4.19 1.19
C LEU A 179 6.99 -4.39 0.56
N PHE A 180 6.85 -4.10 -0.74
CA PHE A 180 5.55 -4.21 -1.42
C PHE A 180 5.06 -5.64 -1.48
N LEU A 181 5.94 -6.61 -1.69
CA LEU A 181 5.60 -8.04 -1.65
C LEU A 181 5.19 -8.49 -0.25
N ALA A 182 5.92 -8.07 0.79
CA ALA A 182 5.57 -8.39 2.16
C ALA A 182 4.16 -7.85 2.51
N ILE A 183 3.87 -6.59 2.17
CA ILE A 183 2.54 -5.99 2.38
C ILE A 183 1.47 -6.73 1.56
N SER A 184 1.76 -7.05 0.30
CA SER A 184 0.82 -7.79 -0.55
C SER A 184 0.48 -9.16 0.03
N ASN A 185 1.48 -9.92 0.50
CA ASN A 185 1.27 -11.22 1.11
C ASN A 185 0.39 -11.13 2.36
N ILE A 186 0.61 -10.12 3.16
CA ILE A 186 -0.25 -9.80 4.30
C ILE A 186 -1.69 -9.52 3.87
N LEU A 187 -1.89 -8.70 2.85
CA LEU A 187 -3.23 -8.32 2.38
C LEU A 187 -3.97 -9.46 1.65
N LYS A 188 -3.25 -10.42 1.05
CA LYS A 188 -3.84 -11.63 0.44
C LYS A 188 -4.66 -12.45 1.44
N GLU A 189 -4.22 -12.55 2.67
CA GLU A 189 -4.92 -13.27 3.73
C GLU A 189 -6.20 -12.55 4.17
N HIS A 190 -6.30 -11.23 3.96
CA HIS A 190 -7.43 -10.40 4.31
C HIS A 190 -8.33 -10.10 3.09
N LYS A 191 -9.38 -10.88 2.90
CA LYS A 191 -10.35 -10.76 1.77
C LYS A 191 -10.99 -9.36 1.63
N SER A 192 -11.04 -8.56 2.68
CA SER A 192 -11.62 -7.21 2.66
C SER A 192 -10.73 -6.14 2.01
N SER A 193 -9.49 -6.45 1.67
CA SER A 193 -8.47 -5.49 1.23
C SER A 193 -8.00 -5.72 -0.22
N ALA A 194 -8.80 -6.37 -1.07
CA ALA A 194 -8.41 -6.68 -2.45
C ALA A 194 -7.93 -5.45 -3.25
N LYS A 195 -8.59 -4.31 -3.10
CA LYS A 195 -8.16 -3.04 -3.75
C LYS A 195 -6.81 -2.54 -3.28
N GLU A 196 -6.56 -2.63 -1.96
CA GLU A 196 -5.27 -2.21 -1.40
C GLU A 196 -4.17 -3.18 -1.83
N ASN A 197 -4.45 -4.48 -1.88
CA ASN A 197 -3.52 -5.48 -2.39
C ASN A 197 -3.11 -5.18 -3.84
N ILE A 198 -4.07 -4.98 -4.75
CA ILE A 198 -3.79 -4.64 -6.14
C ILE A 198 -2.97 -3.34 -6.24
N LYS A 199 -3.27 -2.34 -5.40
CA LYS A 199 -2.49 -1.08 -5.36
C LYS A 199 -1.02 -1.32 -5.02
N PHE A 200 -0.72 -2.16 -4.04
CA PHE A 200 0.67 -2.47 -3.67
C PHE A 200 1.37 -3.34 -4.71
N LEU A 201 0.65 -4.30 -5.32
CA LEU A 201 1.18 -5.09 -6.44
C LEU A 201 1.46 -4.21 -7.66
N THR A 202 0.60 -3.25 -7.97
CA THR A 202 0.84 -2.27 -9.04
C THR A 202 2.10 -1.44 -8.76
N LYS A 203 2.30 -1.00 -7.52
CA LYS A 203 3.54 -0.31 -7.11
C LYS A 203 4.76 -1.22 -7.22
N TYR A 204 4.65 -2.47 -6.83
CA TYR A 204 5.69 -3.47 -7.01
C TYR A 204 6.09 -3.63 -8.48
N LEU A 205 5.11 -3.85 -9.37
CA LEU A 205 5.35 -4.00 -10.81
C LEU A 205 5.93 -2.73 -11.44
N ALA A 206 5.57 -1.56 -10.96
CA ALA A 206 6.14 -0.28 -11.43
C ALA A 206 7.65 -0.15 -11.14
N THR A 207 8.17 -0.83 -10.10
CA THR A 207 9.61 -0.81 -9.79
C THR A 207 10.48 -1.51 -10.84
N PHE A 208 9.89 -2.27 -11.76
CA PHE A 208 10.61 -2.98 -12.83
C PHE A 208 10.71 -2.17 -14.12
N SER A 209 10.27 -0.93 -14.12
CA SER A 209 10.38 -0.04 -15.27
C SER A 209 11.84 0.32 -15.53
N GLY A 210 12.37 -0.11 -16.68
CA GLY A 210 13.77 0.12 -17.07
C GLY A 210 14.77 -0.94 -16.63
N GLU A 211 14.32 -2.04 -16.04
CA GLU A 211 15.15 -3.17 -15.65
C GLU A 211 15.43 -4.12 -16.81
N ASP A 212 16.47 -4.96 -16.65
CA ASP A 212 16.82 -5.99 -17.62
C ASP A 212 15.78 -7.10 -17.70
N ALA A 213 15.72 -7.79 -18.85
CA ALA A 213 14.78 -8.88 -19.09
C ALA A 213 14.87 -10.01 -18.04
N HIS A 214 16.06 -10.30 -17.53
CA HIS A 214 16.29 -11.32 -16.50
C HIS A 214 15.63 -10.92 -15.17
N THR A 215 15.79 -9.69 -14.74
CA THR A 215 15.17 -9.16 -13.51
C THR A 215 13.65 -9.08 -13.65
N MET A 216 13.15 -8.75 -14.85
CA MET A 216 11.71 -8.73 -15.12
C MET A 216 11.07 -10.13 -15.04
N GLU A 217 11.83 -11.22 -15.28
CA GLU A 217 11.31 -12.58 -15.14
C GLU A 217 10.80 -12.89 -13.73
N GLU A 218 11.43 -12.32 -12.71
CA GLU A 218 11.02 -12.47 -11.31
C GLU A 218 9.60 -11.97 -11.05
N ALA A 219 9.15 -10.98 -11.83
CA ALA A 219 7.83 -10.36 -11.65
C ALA A 219 6.69 -11.05 -12.41
N LYS A 220 6.96 -12.08 -13.22
CA LYS A 220 5.95 -12.72 -14.08
C LYS A 220 4.78 -13.32 -13.30
N GLU A 221 5.08 -13.99 -12.21
CA GLU A 221 4.07 -14.67 -11.39
C GLU A 221 3.17 -13.64 -10.69
N GLU A 222 3.75 -12.62 -10.08
CA GLU A 222 3.02 -11.53 -9.43
C GLU A 222 2.25 -10.68 -10.42
N ALA A 223 2.77 -10.49 -11.63
CA ALA A 223 2.06 -9.80 -12.70
C ALA A 223 0.82 -10.58 -13.13
N ALA A 224 0.93 -11.90 -13.37
CA ALA A 224 -0.19 -12.76 -13.68
C ALA A 224 -1.21 -12.79 -12.53
N TYR A 225 -0.75 -12.91 -11.30
CA TYR A 225 -1.61 -12.86 -10.13
C TYR A 225 -2.36 -11.52 -10.02
N THR A 226 -1.68 -10.40 -10.25
CA THR A 226 -2.29 -9.06 -10.21
C THR A 226 -3.40 -8.91 -11.25
N ILE A 227 -3.21 -9.45 -12.46
CA ILE A 227 -4.23 -9.47 -13.51
C ILE A 227 -5.46 -10.24 -13.04
N ILE A 228 -5.26 -11.45 -12.49
CA ILE A 228 -6.37 -12.27 -12.02
C ILE A 228 -7.15 -11.59 -10.89
N GLU A 229 -6.46 -10.99 -9.94
CA GLU A 229 -7.10 -10.26 -8.83
C GLU A 229 -7.84 -9.01 -9.35
N PHE A 230 -7.29 -8.30 -10.35
CA PHE A 230 -8.00 -7.21 -11.01
C PHE A 230 -9.30 -7.70 -11.69
N VAL A 231 -9.27 -8.83 -12.37
CA VAL A 231 -10.46 -9.40 -13.00
C VAL A 231 -11.50 -9.83 -11.96
N LYS A 232 -11.07 -10.43 -10.85
CA LYS A 232 -11.95 -10.84 -9.73
C LYS A 232 -12.59 -9.67 -9.00
N ALA A 233 -11.88 -8.53 -8.91
CA ALA A 233 -12.37 -7.39 -8.12
C ALA A 233 -13.60 -6.74 -8.78
N PRO A 234 -14.80 -6.79 -8.18
CA PRO A 234 -16.03 -6.33 -8.82
C PRO A 234 -16.11 -4.81 -8.98
N ASP A 235 -15.35 -4.07 -8.15
CA ASP A 235 -15.40 -2.61 -8.10
C ASP A 235 -14.17 -1.95 -8.71
N MET A 236 -13.30 -2.67 -9.40
CA MET A 236 -12.13 -2.13 -10.09
C MET A 236 -12.33 -2.22 -11.59
N PHE A 237 -12.51 -1.06 -12.22
CA PHE A 237 -12.79 -0.96 -13.65
C PHE A 237 -11.63 -0.33 -14.44
N GLN A 238 -10.68 0.27 -13.74
CA GLN A 238 -9.51 0.93 -14.32
C GLN A 238 -8.22 0.37 -13.72
N CYS A 239 -7.22 0.15 -14.57
CA CYS A 239 -5.86 -0.09 -14.14
C CYS A 239 -4.88 0.25 -15.29
N ASP A 240 -3.67 0.65 -14.93
CA ASP A 240 -2.60 1.00 -15.87
C ASP A 240 -1.65 -0.18 -16.14
N LEU A 241 -2.11 -1.42 -15.88
CA LEU A 241 -1.28 -2.61 -15.97
C LEU A 241 -0.74 -2.88 -17.39
N LEU A 242 -1.49 -2.54 -18.45
CA LEU A 242 -1.05 -2.77 -19.83
C LEU A 242 0.20 -1.99 -20.21
N GLU A 243 0.41 -0.83 -19.61
CA GLU A 243 1.56 0.06 -19.92
C GLU A 243 2.83 -0.37 -19.17
N MET A 244 2.72 -1.31 -18.22
CA MET A 244 3.85 -1.76 -17.41
C MET A 244 4.70 -2.79 -18.15
N PRO A 245 6.03 -2.59 -18.29
CA PRO A 245 6.91 -3.54 -18.96
C PRO A 245 6.86 -4.94 -18.32
N ALA A 246 6.75 -5.02 -16.98
CA ALA A 246 6.63 -6.27 -16.25
C ALA A 246 5.36 -7.07 -16.60
N VAL A 247 4.28 -6.41 -17.02
CA VAL A 247 3.05 -7.05 -17.49
C VAL A 247 3.12 -7.34 -18.98
N ALA A 248 3.64 -6.40 -19.78
CA ALA A 248 3.74 -6.55 -21.23
C ALA A 248 4.60 -7.76 -21.64
N GLN A 249 5.63 -8.15 -20.86
CA GLN A 249 6.41 -9.37 -21.12
C GLN A 249 5.57 -10.65 -21.15
N LEU A 250 4.42 -10.68 -20.45
CA LEU A 250 3.54 -11.85 -20.42
C LEU A 250 2.90 -12.16 -21.77
N GLU A 251 2.82 -11.20 -22.70
CA GLU A 251 2.28 -11.42 -24.03
C GLU A 251 3.03 -12.51 -24.81
N LYS A 252 4.35 -12.60 -24.58
CA LYS A 252 5.24 -13.56 -25.25
C LYS A 252 5.51 -14.82 -24.43
N ASP A 253 5.00 -14.89 -23.21
CA ASP A 253 5.24 -16.01 -22.32
C ASP A 253 4.26 -17.15 -22.59
N ALA A 254 4.78 -18.37 -22.81
CA ALA A 254 3.94 -19.53 -23.13
C ALA A 254 2.90 -19.89 -22.05
N LYS A 255 3.21 -19.59 -20.78
CA LYS A 255 2.33 -19.91 -19.64
C LYS A 255 1.28 -18.84 -19.39
N TYR A 256 1.64 -17.56 -19.56
CA TYR A 256 0.83 -16.44 -19.11
C TYR A 256 0.22 -15.59 -20.24
N ALA A 257 0.49 -15.94 -21.51
CA ALA A 257 -0.07 -15.21 -22.67
C ALA A 257 -1.61 -15.13 -22.66
N LEU A 258 -2.30 -16.19 -22.23
CA LEU A 258 -3.76 -16.19 -22.11
C LEU A 258 -4.26 -15.29 -20.97
N VAL A 259 -3.49 -15.14 -19.89
CA VAL A 259 -3.82 -14.22 -18.79
C VAL A 259 -3.65 -12.77 -19.26
N TYR A 260 -2.60 -12.50 -20.01
CA TYR A 260 -2.40 -11.18 -20.64
C TYR A 260 -3.53 -10.85 -21.65
N GLN A 261 -3.91 -11.82 -22.47
CA GLN A 261 -5.03 -11.66 -23.40
C GLN A 261 -6.35 -11.36 -22.65
N LEU A 262 -6.59 -12.03 -21.53
CA LEU A 262 -7.75 -11.76 -20.67
C LEU A 262 -7.72 -10.30 -20.15
N LEU A 263 -6.59 -9.80 -19.68
CA LEU A 263 -6.43 -8.40 -19.28
C LEU A 263 -6.77 -7.45 -20.43
N LYS A 264 -6.23 -7.72 -21.62
CA LYS A 264 -6.48 -6.92 -22.82
C LYS A 264 -7.97 -6.87 -23.17
N ILE A 265 -8.68 -8.00 -23.05
CA ILE A 265 -10.14 -8.07 -23.26
C ILE A 265 -10.84 -7.15 -22.25
N PHE A 266 -10.51 -7.25 -20.95
CA PHE A 266 -11.16 -6.44 -19.92
C PHE A 266 -10.85 -4.94 -20.02
N LEU A 267 -9.73 -4.54 -20.61
CA LEU A 267 -9.35 -3.12 -20.71
C LEU A 267 -9.66 -2.49 -22.06
N THR A 268 -9.71 -3.26 -23.16
CA THR A 268 -9.81 -2.66 -24.52
C THR A 268 -10.94 -3.24 -25.38
N GLN A 269 -11.55 -4.36 -24.97
CA GLN A 269 -12.55 -5.05 -25.79
C GLN A 269 -13.93 -5.07 -25.12
N ARG A 270 -14.94 -5.60 -25.81
CA ARG A 270 -16.33 -5.65 -25.36
C ARG A 270 -16.74 -7.07 -24.93
N LEU A 271 -17.98 -7.21 -24.46
CA LEU A 271 -18.53 -8.44 -23.91
C LEU A 271 -18.45 -9.65 -24.87
N ASP A 272 -18.71 -9.47 -26.15
CA ASP A 272 -18.65 -10.50 -27.19
C ASP A 272 -17.27 -11.18 -27.29
N GLN A 273 -16.20 -10.39 -27.20
CA GLN A 273 -14.83 -10.91 -27.19
C GLN A 273 -14.53 -11.75 -25.93
N TYR A 274 -15.06 -11.32 -24.79
CA TYR A 274 -14.93 -12.11 -23.56
C TYR A 274 -15.69 -13.44 -23.66
N LEU A 275 -16.89 -13.45 -24.23
CA LEU A 275 -17.67 -14.68 -24.43
C LEU A 275 -16.96 -15.66 -25.37
N GLY A 276 -16.38 -15.18 -26.47
CA GLY A 276 -15.54 -15.97 -27.37
C GLY A 276 -14.30 -16.54 -26.66
N PHE A 277 -13.63 -15.73 -25.84
CA PHE A 277 -12.49 -16.18 -25.05
C PHE A 277 -12.88 -17.25 -24.02
N HIS A 278 -14.00 -17.05 -23.31
CA HIS A 278 -14.50 -18.00 -22.33
C HIS A 278 -14.83 -19.36 -22.95
N THR A 279 -15.46 -19.38 -24.13
CA THR A 279 -15.80 -20.61 -24.83
C THR A 279 -14.55 -21.46 -25.13
N SER A 280 -13.45 -20.82 -25.47
CA SER A 280 -12.18 -21.50 -25.80
C SER A 280 -11.32 -21.84 -24.58
N ASN A 281 -11.45 -21.11 -23.46
CA ASN A 281 -10.53 -21.18 -22.31
C ASN A 281 -11.25 -21.34 -20.96
N SER A 282 -12.41 -22.01 -20.92
CA SER A 282 -13.22 -22.14 -19.70
C SER A 282 -12.50 -22.85 -18.54
N GLU A 283 -11.66 -23.85 -18.86
CA GLU A 283 -10.88 -24.59 -17.86
C GLU A 283 -9.80 -23.70 -17.20
N LEU A 284 -9.15 -22.86 -18.00
CA LEU A 284 -8.17 -21.90 -17.48
C LEU A 284 -8.83 -20.92 -16.51
N LEU A 285 -9.97 -20.36 -16.86
CA LEU A 285 -10.69 -19.42 -15.99
C LEU A 285 -11.10 -20.07 -14.67
N LYS A 286 -11.58 -21.34 -14.72
CA LYS A 286 -11.90 -22.13 -13.53
C LYS A 286 -10.68 -22.41 -12.66
N SER A 287 -9.53 -22.72 -13.27
CA SER A 287 -8.28 -22.99 -12.51
C SER A 287 -7.80 -21.79 -11.70
N TYR A 288 -8.06 -20.57 -12.18
CA TYR A 288 -7.80 -19.32 -11.45
C TYR A 288 -8.94 -18.90 -10.51
N GLY A 289 -10.02 -19.69 -10.41
CA GLY A 289 -11.16 -19.39 -9.55
C GLY A 289 -11.96 -18.16 -10.00
N LEU A 290 -12.05 -17.92 -11.31
CA LEU A 290 -12.87 -16.87 -11.90
C LEU A 290 -14.29 -17.37 -12.10
N VAL A 291 -15.26 -16.61 -11.56
CA VAL A 291 -16.69 -16.91 -11.73
C VAL A 291 -17.18 -16.23 -13.00
N HIS A 292 -17.81 -17.00 -13.88
CA HIS A 292 -18.22 -16.53 -15.20
C HIS A 292 -19.26 -15.40 -15.13
N GLU A 293 -20.25 -15.54 -14.23
CA GLU A 293 -21.31 -14.55 -14.03
C GLU A 293 -20.73 -13.20 -13.57
N ASP A 294 -19.75 -13.22 -12.65
CA ASP A 294 -19.10 -12.01 -12.15
C ASP A 294 -18.29 -11.32 -13.27
N CYS A 295 -17.60 -12.11 -14.10
CA CYS A 295 -16.88 -11.60 -15.25
C CYS A 295 -17.81 -10.96 -16.29
N ILE A 296 -18.96 -11.60 -16.59
CA ILE A 296 -20.00 -11.02 -17.47
C ILE A 296 -20.53 -9.71 -16.87
N ALA A 297 -20.88 -9.73 -15.59
CA ALA A 297 -21.40 -8.53 -14.92
C ALA A 297 -20.42 -7.36 -15.01
N LYS A 298 -19.13 -7.63 -14.77
CA LYS A 298 -18.08 -6.64 -14.89
C LYS A 298 -17.92 -6.16 -16.33
N MET A 299 -17.91 -7.07 -17.31
CA MET A 299 -17.80 -6.71 -18.74
C MET A 299 -19.00 -5.89 -19.24
N ARG A 300 -20.23 -6.18 -18.78
CA ARG A 300 -21.42 -5.37 -19.06
C ARG A 300 -21.25 -3.93 -18.58
N LEU A 301 -20.79 -3.75 -17.32
CA LEU A 301 -20.55 -2.41 -16.77
C LEU A 301 -19.46 -1.65 -17.54
N ILE A 302 -18.39 -2.34 -17.92
CA ILE A 302 -17.30 -1.75 -18.70
C ILE A 302 -17.79 -1.38 -20.12
N SER A 303 -18.58 -2.25 -20.78
CA SER A 303 -19.15 -1.96 -22.08
C SER A 303 -20.12 -0.77 -22.07
N MET A 304 -20.82 -0.54 -20.94
CA MET A 304 -21.64 0.66 -20.75
C MET A 304 -20.81 1.94 -20.76
N VAL A 305 -19.60 1.90 -20.19
CA VAL A 305 -18.67 3.06 -20.24
C VAL A 305 -18.22 3.35 -21.66
N ASP A 306 -17.94 2.31 -22.47
CA ASP A 306 -17.56 2.49 -23.87
C ASP A 306 -18.71 3.14 -24.69
N LEU A 307 -19.97 2.79 -24.40
CA LEU A 307 -21.11 3.44 -25.02
C LEU A 307 -21.26 4.90 -24.57
N ALA A 308 -20.93 5.19 -23.33
CA ALA A 308 -21.01 6.54 -22.76
C ALA A 308 -19.94 7.48 -23.28
N SER A 309 -18.86 6.96 -23.88
CA SER A 309 -17.79 7.74 -24.46
C SER A 309 -18.11 8.35 -25.84
N ASP A 310 -19.26 8.01 -26.43
CA ASP A 310 -19.68 8.55 -27.72
C ASP A 310 -19.99 10.05 -27.61
N GLU A 311 -19.56 10.80 -28.62
CA GLU A 311 -19.71 12.27 -28.67
C GLU A 311 -21.16 12.77 -28.65
N SER A 312 -22.14 11.92 -29.03
CA SER A 312 -23.56 12.26 -29.01
C SER A 312 -24.09 12.54 -27.59
N GLY A 313 -23.46 11.94 -26.57
CA GLY A 313 -23.93 11.99 -25.20
C GLY A 313 -25.32 11.39 -24.96
N GLN A 314 -25.91 10.72 -25.95
CA GLN A 314 -27.21 10.08 -25.91
C GLN A 314 -27.10 8.62 -26.37
N ILE A 315 -27.56 7.69 -25.51
CA ILE A 315 -27.48 6.25 -25.78
C ILE A 315 -28.91 5.70 -25.86
N PRO A 316 -29.37 5.22 -27.04
CA PRO A 316 -30.66 4.55 -27.17
C PRO A 316 -30.70 3.19 -26.44
N TYR A 317 -31.82 2.83 -25.84
CA TYR A 317 -32.02 1.54 -25.16
C TYR A 317 -31.69 0.34 -26.06
N PRO A 318 -32.11 0.26 -27.36
CA PRO A 318 -31.75 -0.83 -28.22
C PRO A 318 -30.23 -1.06 -28.34
N LEU A 319 -29.45 0.02 -28.41
CA LEU A 319 -28.00 -0.08 -28.47
C LEU A 319 -27.39 -0.64 -27.17
N ILE A 320 -27.96 -0.30 -26.02
CA ILE A 320 -27.54 -0.85 -24.71
C ILE A 320 -27.91 -2.34 -24.67
N LYS A 321 -29.13 -2.70 -25.03
CA LYS A 321 -29.62 -4.08 -25.07
C LYS A 321 -28.69 -4.97 -25.90
N ASP A 322 -28.42 -4.56 -27.14
CA ASP A 322 -27.59 -5.30 -28.08
C ASP A 322 -26.13 -5.43 -27.57
N THR A 323 -25.55 -4.35 -27.03
CA THR A 323 -24.18 -4.33 -26.57
C THR A 323 -23.99 -5.17 -25.29
N LEU A 324 -24.92 -5.11 -24.36
CA LEU A 324 -24.86 -5.83 -23.09
C LEU A 324 -25.45 -7.24 -23.17
N GLN A 325 -26.13 -7.58 -24.27
CA GLN A 325 -26.85 -8.86 -24.45
C GLN A 325 -27.80 -9.13 -23.27
N ILE A 326 -28.77 -8.21 -23.09
CA ILE A 326 -29.76 -8.24 -22.01
C ILE A 326 -31.16 -8.08 -22.58
N GLU A 327 -32.19 -8.31 -21.75
CA GLU A 327 -33.58 -8.05 -22.13
C GLU A 327 -33.97 -6.58 -21.92
N ASP A 328 -35.13 -6.15 -22.48
CA ASP A 328 -35.56 -4.75 -22.46
C ASP A 328 -35.81 -4.21 -21.04
N ASP A 329 -36.33 -5.05 -20.16
CA ASP A 329 -36.61 -4.75 -18.76
C ASP A 329 -35.35 -4.67 -17.89
N GLU A 330 -34.24 -5.21 -18.35
CA GLU A 330 -32.94 -5.16 -17.65
C GLU A 330 -32.14 -3.88 -17.94
N VAL A 331 -32.46 -3.09 -18.97
CA VAL A 331 -31.68 -1.92 -19.39
C VAL A 331 -31.54 -0.91 -18.26
N GLU A 332 -32.66 -0.48 -17.66
CA GLU A 332 -32.64 0.51 -16.58
C GLU A 332 -31.92 0.00 -15.32
N PRO A 333 -32.14 -1.25 -14.83
CA PRO A 333 -31.36 -1.83 -13.74
C PRO A 333 -29.84 -1.80 -13.97
N TRP A 334 -29.38 -2.10 -15.20
CA TRP A 334 -27.96 -2.04 -15.52
C TRP A 334 -27.40 -0.61 -15.54
N VAL A 335 -28.18 0.36 -16.03
CA VAL A 335 -27.82 1.77 -15.97
C VAL A 335 -27.68 2.23 -14.51
N VAL A 336 -28.63 1.87 -13.64
CA VAL A 336 -28.58 2.20 -12.21
C VAL A 336 -27.37 1.55 -11.54
N LYS A 337 -27.01 0.32 -11.90
CA LYS A 337 -25.77 -0.32 -11.43
C LYS A 337 -24.53 0.47 -11.86
N ALA A 338 -24.46 0.92 -13.12
CA ALA A 338 -23.35 1.71 -13.63
C ALA A 338 -23.21 3.08 -12.92
N ILE A 339 -24.34 3.74 -12.61
CA ILE A 339 -24.37 4.98 -11.81
C ILE A 339 -23.89 4.69 -10.38
N SER A 340 -24.38 3.63 -9.76
CA SER A 340 -24.01 3.23 -8.41
C SER A 340 -22.52 2.88 -8.30
N ALA A 341 -21.94 2.28 -9.35
CA ALA A 341 -20.52 2.01 -9.48
C ALA A 341 -19.69 3.27 -9.80
N LYS A 342 -20.32 4.45 -9.97
CA LYS A 342 -19.70 5.73 -10.33
C LYS A 342 -18.94 5.70 -11.67
N LEU A 343 -19.39 4.85 -12.57
CA LEU A 343 -18.83 4.73 -13.91
C LEU A 343 -19.38 5.79 -14.85
N ILE A 344 -20.67 6.08 -14.75
CA ILE A 344 -21.37 7.09 -15.54
C ILE A 344 -22.25 7.95 -14.64
N ASP A 345 -22.43 9.22 -15.00
CA ASP A 345 -23.51 10.08 -14.49
C ASP A 345 -24.42 10.38 -15.68
N CYS A 346 -25.70 10.03 -15.56
CA CYS A 346 -26.64 10.18 -16.64
C CYS A 346 -28.06 10.47 -16.15
N LYS A 347 -28.93 10.91 -17.06
CA LYS A 347 -30.38 11.04 -16.87
C LYS A 347 -31.08 10.01 -17.76
N ILE A 348 -32.02 9.27 -17.16
CA ILE A 348 -32.84 8.30 -17.87
C ILE A 348 -34.05 9.02 -18.43
N ASP A 349 -34.27 8.95 -19.74
CA ASP A 349 -35.44 9.47 -20.43
C ASP A 349 -36.22 8.26 -20.96
N GLN A 350 -37.08 7.73 -20.09
CA GLN A 350 -37.82 6.50 -20.34
C GLN A 350 -38.87 6.68 -21.48
N MET A 351 -39.44 7.88 -21.63
CA MET A 351 -40.42 8.13 -22.67
C MET A 351 -39.81 8.05 -24.07
N ASN A 352 -38.58 8.53 -24.21
CA ASN A 352 -37.86 8.50 -25.49
C ASN A 352 -36.96 7.30 -25.61
N GLN A 353 -36.90 6.43 -24.59
CA GLN A 353 -36.01 5.27 -24.49
C GLN A 353 -34.53 5.61 -24.77
N VAL A 354 -34.04 6.68 -24.13
CA VAL A 354 -32.69 7.21 -24.30
C VAL A 354 -32.07 7.56 -22.96
N ILE A 355 -30.80 7.32 -22.82
CA ILE A 355 -29.98 7.75 -21.68
C ILE A 355 -29.15 8.96 -22.10
N LYS A 356 -29.24 10.06 -21.35
CA LYS A 356 -28.44 11.28 -21.56
C LYS A 356 -27.28 11.30 -20.60
N VAL A 357 -26.06 11.02 -21.11
CA VAL A 357 -24.83 10.97 -20.34
C VAL A 357 -24.31 12.38 -20.11
N SER A 358 -24.01 12.71 -18.85
CA SER A 358 -23.37 13.98 -18.48
C SER A 358 -21.89 13.81 -18.14
N ARG A 359 -21.48 12.65 -17.63
CA ARG A 359 -20.10 12.31 -17.32
C ARG A 359 -19.90 10.81 -17.40
N TYR A 360 -18.72 10.40 -17.81
CA TYR A 360 -18.28 9.00 -17.76
C TYR A 360 -16.82 8.91 -17.29
N THR A 361 -16.44 7.72 -16.83
CA THR A 361 -15.09 7.44 -16.37
C THR A 361 -14.32 6.75 -17.49
N GLU A 362 -13.18 7.29 -17.91
CA GLU A 362 -12.34 6.65 -18.94
C GLU A 362 -11.91 5.25 -18.46
N ARG A 363 -11.95 4.29 -19.37
CA ARG A 363 -11.59 2.88 -19.09
C ARG A 363 -10.09 2.67 -19.00
N VAL A 364 -9.35 3.31 -19.91
CA VAL A 364 -7.88 3.38 -19.96
C VAL A 364 -7.48 4.83 -20.16
N PHE A 365 -6.51 5.31 -19.44
CA PHE A 365 -6.02 6.67 -19.59
C PHE A 365 -4.63 6.66 -20.25
N GLY A 366 -4.63 6.45 -21.56
CA GLY A 366 -3.42 6.38 -22.39
C GLY A 366 -3.06 7.71 -23.09
N PRO A 367 -2.09 7.68 -24.01
CA PRO A 367 -1.63 8.86 -24.75
C PRO A 367 -2.73 9.69 -25.43
N PRO A 368 -3.77 9.11 -26.04
CA PRO A 368 -4.87 9.88 -26.65
C PRO A 368 -5.65 10.70 -25.61
N GLN A 369 -5.94 10.13 -24.45
CA GLN A 369 -6.66 10.81 -23.36
C GLN A 369 -5.81 11.95 -22.76
N TRP A 370 -4.50 11.73 -22.60
CA TRP A 370 -3.57 12.79 -22.20
C TRP A 370 -3.53 13.95 -23.19
N GLN A 371 -3.54 13.66 -24.50
CA GLN A 371 -3.59 14.69 -25.54
C GLN A 371 -4.90 15.46 -25.51
N ALA A 372 -6.04 14.77 -25.36
CA ALA A 372 -7.36 15.39 -25.22
C ALA A 372 -7.43 16.29 -23.98
N LEU A 373 -6.93 15.83 -22.83
CA LEU A 373 -6.86 16.62 -21.60
C LEU A 373 -5.98 17.86 -21.80
N ARG A 374 -4.80 17.70 -22.40
CA ARG A 374 -3.90 18.83 -22.72
C ARG A 374 -4.58 19.87 -23.60
N SER A 375 -5.32 19.44 -24.62
CA SER A 375 -6.06 20.33 -25.52
C SER A 375 -7.15 21.10 -24.77
N LYS A 376 -7.95 20.40 -23.92
CA LYS A 376 -8.98 21.04 -23.07
C LYS A 376 -8.38 22.09 -22.14
N LEU A 377 -7.28 21.76 -21.46
CA LEU A 377 -6.58 22.70 -20.56
C LEU A 377 -6.00 23.91 -21.32
N ALA A 378 -5.48 23.72 -22.52
CA ALA A 378 -5.00 24.82 -23.35
C ALA A 378 -6.15 25.75 -23.75
N THR A 379 -7.30 25.20 -24.13
CA THR A 379 -8.51 25.97 -24.46
C THR A 379 -9.00 26.76 -23.22
N TRP A 380 -9.06 26.14 -22.04
CA TRP A 380 -9.45 26.82 -20.81
C TRP A 380 -8.50 27.98 -20.47
N ARG A 381 -7.17 27.75 -20.61
CA ARG A 381 -6.17 28.82 -20.43
C ARG A 381 -6.39 29.99 -21.38
N GLY A 382 -6.69 29.70 -22.65
CA GLY A 382 -7.03 30.73 -23.65
C GLY A 382 -8.29 31.51 -23.28
N ASN A 383 -9.34 30.82 -22.88
CA ASN A 383 -10.59 31.45 -22.44
C ASN A 383 -10.40 32.36 -21.23
N ILE A 384 -9.65 31.89 -20.22
CA ILE A 384 -9.33 32.69 -19.01
C ILE A 384 -8.49 33.92 -19.41
N ALA A 385 -7.50 33.80 -20.28
CA ALA A 385 -6.72 34.91 -20.76
C ALA A 385 -7.59 35.96 -21.47
N ASN A 386 -8.53 35.52 -22.33
CA ASN A 386 -9.49 36.39 -22.99
C ASN A 386 -10.41 37.13 -22.00
N VAL A 387 -10.91 36.44 -20.97
CA VAL A 387 -11.71 37.06 -19.92
C VAL A 387 -10.92 38.12 -19.16
N ILE A 388 -9.67 37.81 -18.77
CA ILE A 388 -8.78 38.76 -18.10
C ILE A 388 -8.58 40.00 -18.96
N THR A 389 -8.28 39.84 -20.27
CA THR A 389 -8.09 40.94 -21.21
C THR A 389 -9.36 41.81 -21.33
N THR A 390 -10.52 41.17 -21.40
CA THR A 390 -11.83 41.86 -21.46
C THR A 390 -12.09 42.68 -20.18
N ILE A 391 -11.81 42.12 -19.02
CA ILE A 391 -11.95 42.82 -17.71
C ILE A 391 -11.00 44.01 -17.64
N GLN A 392 -9.73 43.84 -18.09
CA GLN A 392 -8.74 44.92 -18.11
C GLN A 392 -9.14 46.06 -19.07
N ALA A 393 -9.64 45.72 -20.25
CA ALA A 393 -10.13 46.69 -21.22
C ALA A 393 -11.32 47.47 -20.67
N ASN A 394 -12.28 46.82 -20.03
CA ASN A 394 -13.45 47.48 -19.39
C ASN A 394 -13.02 48.38 -18.23
N LYS A 395 -12.06 47.98 -17.39
CA LYS A 395 -11.52 48.84 -16.34
C LYS A 395 -10.85 50.12 -16.93
N ALA A 396 -10.05 49.98 -17.99
CA ALA A 396 -9.42 51.08 -18.63
C ALA A 396 -10.42 52.09 -19.24
N THR A 397 -11.53 51.55 -19.78
CA THR A 397 -12.64 52.39 -20.30
C THR A 397 -13.40 53.11 -19.20
N GLU A 398 -13.65 52.46 -18.05
CA GLU A 398 -14.28 53.12 -16.88
C GLU A 398 -13.40 54.20 -16.29
N GLU A 399 -12.11 53.94 -16.15
CA GLU A 399 -11.15 54.97 -15.63
C GLU A 399 -11.02 56.14 -16.61
N GLY A 400 -10.99 55.88 -17.93
CA GLY A 400 -11.03 56.92 -18.93
C GLY A 400 -12.28 57.77 -18.91
N SER A 401 -13.45 57.14 -18.69
CA SER A 401 -14.73 57.84 -18.58
C SER A 401 -14.83 58.69 -17.30
N ARG A 402 -14.31 58.21 -16.18
CA ARG A 402 -14.25 58.95 -14.93
C ARG A 402 -13.29 60.17 -14.98
N SER A 403 -12.18 60.01 -15.69
CA SER A 403 -11.25 61.13 -15.90
C SER A 403 -11.82 62.24 -16.79
N MET A 404 -12.61 61.91 -17.83
CA MET A 404 -13.30 62.86 -18.66
C MET A 404 -14.46 63.59 -17.92
N GLN A 405 -15.22 62.89 -17.10
CA GLN A 405 -16.23 63.55 -16.27
C GLN A 405 -15.67 64.52 -15.23
N GLY A 406 -14.46 64.23 -14.70
CA GLY A 406 -13.75 65.12 -13.80
C GLY A 406 -13.20 66.41 -14.46
N LEU A 407 -13.04 66.41 -15.80
CA LEU A 407 -12.59 67.57 -16.58
C LEU A 407 -13.75 68.49 -17.03
N MET A 408 -15.00 68.01 -17.05
CA MET A 408 -16.17 68.83 -17.38
C MET A 408 -16.81 69.53 -16.17
N ILE A 409 -16.28 69.39 -14.97
CA ILE A 409 -16.78 70.04 -13.74
C ILE A 409 -15.77 71.12 -13.22
N ARG A 410 -14.97 71.72 -14.10
CA ARG A 410 -14.16 72.90 -13.79
C ARG A 410 -14.53 74.08 -14.66
#